data_fdd760b48f92e140e8a6e1a409b4c918
#
_entry.id   fdd760b48f92e140e8a6e1a409b4c918
#
_cell.length_a   1.000
_cell.length_b   1.000
_cell.length_c   1.000
_cell.angle_alpha   90.00
_cell.angle_beta   90.00
_cell.angle_gamma   90.00
#
_symmetry.space_group_name_H-M   'P 1'
#
loop_
_entity.id
_entity.type
_entity.pdbx_description
1 polymer ?
#
loop_
_entity_poly.entity_id
_entity_poly.type
_entity_poly.pdbx_seq_one_letter_code
_entity_poly.pdbx_strand_id
1 'polypeptide(L)'
;MTTIWSTIVKRFKAPSLPKPELEYDRVYFDNLVNILRLYFNQLDNLLGQIVATTNGAVPVSIGGTNTDAFGRVRVSQPYTLFDSQNRYAIDNQFDTNAAGSITYLPNEASVRMDVTTSSGSETVRQSYRCMPYQPGKGLLCLATFVMNSPKTGLRQRVGYFGTQNGVFIQQADSTVSFVLRSYISGSVSDARTVNQADWNGDKLDGTGDSGYTLDLTKAQILWMDFEWLGVGSVRCGFIIDGEYIVCHTFENANDITSVYMTTAVLPVRYEITNTAATDSASSMKQICSSVVSEGGYEQTSIEHVARRTATLTGISTTFVPLVSIRLASTALNAVVLPAKFNVMPTSTGDDFEVILAKNCTGLTSASKAAASSGIQGDFLDTDEVYG
;
A
#
# COMPACT_ATOMS: atom_id res chain seq x y z
N MET A 1 -2.14 -20.37 18.62
CA MET A 1 -0.90 -21.18 18.69
C MET A 1 0.10 -20.53 19.63
N THR A 2 -0.32 -20.38 20.83
CA THR A 2 0.49 -19.81 21.91
C THR A 2 1.25 -20.95 22.56
N THR A 3 2.54 -20.79 22.76
CA THR A 3 3.29 -21.53 23.76
C THR A 3 4.24 -22.65 23.33
N ILE A 4 4.76 -22.68 22.13
CA ILE A 4 5.90 -23.59 21.86
C ILE A 4 7.25 -22.85 22.01
N TRP A 5 7.30 -21.55 21.82
CA TRP A 5 8.55 -20.76 21.82
C TRP A 5 9.04 -20.34 23.22
N SER A 6 8.14 -20.16 24.20
CA SER A 6 8.56 -19.82 25.57
C SER A 6 9.24 -21.00 26.30
N THR A 7 9.14 -22.22 25.76
CA THR A 7 9.70 -23.41 26.38
C THR A 7 11.09 -23.79 25.85
N ILE A 8 11.51 -23.24 24.69
CA ILE A 8 12.76 -23.63 24.02
C ILE A 8 13.92 -22.72 24.42
N VAL A 9 13.67 -21.47 24.82
CA VAL A 9 14.72 -20.60 25.35
C VAL A 9 14.84 -20.78 26.88
N LYS A 10 15.10 -21.99 27.35
CA LYS A 10 15.79 -22.12 28.63
C LYS A 10 17.17 -21.52 28.43
N ARG A 11 17.40 -20.34 29.02
CA ARG A 11 18.75 -19.75 29.09
C ARG A 11 19.69 -20.80 29.62
N PHE A 12 20.61 -21.28 28.81
CA PHE A 12 21.67 -22.15 29.24
C PHE A 12 22.53 -21.36 30.23
N LYS A 13 22.41 -21.68 31.51
CA LYS A 13 23.27 -21.09 32.52
C LYS A 13 24.56 -21.90 32.52
N ALA A 14 25.68 -21.23 32.27
CA ALA A 14 26.99 -21.87 32.37
C ALA A 14 27.13 -22.54 33.76
N PRO A 15 27.67 -23.77 33.80
CA PRO A 15 27.88 -24.46 35.07
C PRO A 15 28.88 -23.69 35.95
N SER A 16 28.66 -23.74 37.25
CA SER A 16 29.65 -23.26 38.21
C SER A 16 30.83 -24.22 38.20
N LEU A 17 31.96 -23.77 37.71
CA LEU A 17 33.18 -24.56 37.71
C LEU A 17 33.83 -24.50 39.11
N PRO A 18 34.46 -25.61 39.61
CA PRO A 18 35.18 -25.58 40.84
C PRO A 18 36.38 -24.65 40.75
N LYS A 19 36.73 -24.01 41.88
CA LYS A 19 37.92 -23.17 41.94
C LYS A 19 39.16 -24.01 41.93
N PRO A 20 40.21 -23.68 41.17
CA PRO A 20 41.48 -24.39 41.18
C PRO A 20 42.15 -24.28 42.55
N GLU A 21 42.73 -25.36 43.01
CA GLU A 21 43.63 -25.35 44.17
C GLU A 21 45.06 -25.00 43.75
N LEU A 22 45.90 -24.63 44.74
CA LEU A 22 47.30 -24.22 44.48
C LEU A 22 48.23 -25.34 44.08
N GLU A 23 47.79 -26.59 44.31
CA GLU A 23 48.55 -27.80 43.91
C GLU A 23 47.67 -28.71 43.06
N TYR A 24 48.29 -29.58 42.26
CA TYR A 24 47.61 -30.56 41.43
C TYR A 24 46.79 -31.52 42.31
N ASP A 25 45.46 -31.44 42.20
CA ASP A 25 44.54 -32.34 42.82
C ASP A 25 43.76 -33.12 41.74
N ARG A 26 43.90 -34.43 41.73
CA ARG A 26 43.25 -35.36 40.82
C ARG A 26 41.73 -35.27 40.95
N VAL A 27 41.21 -35.17 42.19
CA VAL A 27 39.78 -35.08 42.47
C VAL A 27 39.15 -33.78 41.84
N TYR A 28 39.92 -32.68 41.89
CA TYR A 28 39.51 -31.44 41.27
C TYR A 28 39.36 -31.60 39.74
N PHE A 29 40.35 -32.23 39.06
CA PHE A 29 40.31 -32.44 37.62
C PHE A 29 39.23 -33.43 37.20
N ASP A 30 39.02 -34.50 37.94
CA ASP A 30 37.96 -35.48 37.71
C ASP A 30 36.57 -34.79 37.82
N ASN A 31 36.36 -33.94 38.81
CA ASN A 31 35.14 -33.17 38.98
C ASN A 31 34.95 -32.11 37.84
N LEU A 32 35.98 -31.42 37.47
CA LEU A 32 35.93 -30.45 36.37
C LEU A 32 35.57 -31.13 35.04
N VAL A 33 36.20 -32.26 34.74
CA VAL A 33 35.92 -33.07 33.53
C VAL A 33 34.48 -33.59 33.56
N ASN A 34 33.98 -34.08 34.71
CA ASN A 34 32.60 -34.55 34.81
C ASN A 34 31.59 -33.43 34.62
N ILE A 35 31.80 -32.25 35.19
CA ILE A 35 30.92 -31.07 35.00
C ILE A 35 30.89 -30.65 33.55
N LEU A 36 32.05 -30.55 32.91
CA LEU A 36 32.12 -30.19 31.49
C LEU A 36 31.46 -31.24 30.59
N ARG A 37 31.70 -32.54 30.86
CA ARG A 37 31.05 -33.65 30.13
C ARG A 37 29.54 -33.62 30.25
N LEU A 38 29.00 -33.39 31.43
CA LEU A 38 27.55 -33.24 31.62
C LEU A 38 26.98 -32.03 30.87
N TYR A 39 27.71 -30.93 30.89
CA TYR A 39 27.30 -29.72 30.18
C TYR A 39 27.27 -29.95 28.66
N PHE A 40 28.29 -30.55 28.08
CA PHE A 40 28.32 -30.84 26.65
C PHE A 40 27.27 -31.90 26.26
N ASN A 41 27.03 -32.91 27.08
CA ASN A 41 25.94 -33.89 26.83
C ASN A 41 24.55 -33.23 26.85
N GLN A 42 24.32 -32.24 27.71
CA GLN A 42 23.08 -31.47 27.73
C GLN A 42 22.95 -30.59 26.48
N LEU A 43 24.05 -29.99 26.00
CA LEU A 43 24.10 -29.20 24.78
C LEU A 43 23.80 -30.06 23.55
N ASP A 44 24.46 -31.24 23.46
CA ASP A 44 24.23 -32.20 22.37
C ASP A 44 22.79 -32.73 22.33
N ASN A 45 22.21 -33.01 23.48
CA ASN A 45 20.79 -33.43 23.58
C ASN A 45 19.84 -32.32 23.13
N LEU A 46 20.14 -31.04 23.44
CA LEU A 46 19.34 -29.90 23.01
C LEU A 46 19.45 -29.72 21.49
N LEU A 47 20.67 -29.76 20.95
CA LEU A 47 20.93 -29.68 19.52
C LEU A 47 20.30 -30.86 18.76
N GLY A 48 20.41 -32.09 19.34
CA GLY A 48 19.78 -33.29 18.80
C GLY A 48 18.26 -33.19 18.74
N GLN A 49 17.62 -32.60 19.76
CA GLN A 49 16.18 -32.36 19.75
C GLN A 49 15.76 -31.35 18.69
N ILE A 50 16.53 -30.29 18.49
CA ILE A 50 16.26 -29.29 17.44
C ILE A 50 16.38 -29.95 16.05
N VAL A 51 17.37 -30.76 15.84
CA VAL A 51 17.58 -31.50 14.57
C VAL A 51 16.54 -32.59 14.35
N ALA A 52 16.17 -33.32 15.40
CA ALA A 52 15.19 -34.41 15.31
C ALA A 52 13.75 -33.92 15.02
N THR A 53 13.35 -32.75 15.54
CA THR A 53 12.04 -32.17 15.29
C THR A 53 11.87 -31.57 13.89
N THR A 54 12.96 -31.42 13.14
CA THR A 54 12.95 -30.73 11.84
C THR A 54 13.31 -31.64 10.66
N ASN A 55 13.41 -32.96 10.85
CA ASN A 55 13.89 -33.88 9.82
C ASN A 55 15.23 -33.45 9.17
N GLY A 56 16.14 -32.91 9.97
CA GLY A 56 17.42 -32.41 9.49
C GLY A 56 17.40 -30.99 8.92
N ALA A 57 16.25 -30.35 8.84
CA ALA A 57 16.15 -28.93 8.50
C ALA A 57 16.09 -28.06 9.76
N VAL A 58 16.97 -27.08 9.88
CA VAL A 58 16.86 -26.05 10.92
C VAL A 58 15.67 -25.15 10.55
N PRO A 59 14.63 -25.03 11.39
CA PRO A 59 13.55 -24.12 11.09
C PRO A 59 14.08 -22.68 11.17
N VAL A 60 14.26 -22.08 10.03
CA VAL A 60 14.53 -20.63 9.93
C VAL A 60 13.17 -19.96 9.95
N SER A 61 12.80 -19.34 11.06
CA SER A 61 11.65 -18.45 11.11
C SER A 61 12.09 -17.11 10.49
N ILE A 62 11.72 -16.90 9.25
CA ILE A 62 11.81 -15.59 8.61
C ILE A 62 10.51 -14.89 8.97
N GLY A 63 10.48 -14.26 10.14
CA GLY A 63 9.29 -13.55 10.62
C GLY A 63 9.21 -12.10 10.11
N GLY A 64 8.09 -11.49 10.38
CA GLY A 64 7.88 -10.06 10.15
C GLY A 64 7.73 -9.69 8.67
N THR A 65 8.37 -8.60 8.30
CA THR A 65 8.22 -7.94 7.00
C THR A 65 9.01 -8.57 5.85
N ASN A 66 9.84 -9.57 6.13
CA ASN A 66 10.53 -10.35 5.09
C ASN A 66 9.60 -11.34 4.37
N THR A 67 8.36 -11.41 4.79
CA THR A 67 7.31 -12.19 4.15
C THR A 67 6.21 -11.27 3.63
N ASP A 68 5.50 -11.72 2.59
CA ASP A 68 4.30 -11.04 2.11
C ASP A 68 3.10 -11.27 3.05
N ALA A 69 1.93 -10.73 2.68
CA ALA A 69 0.71 -10.86 3.49
C ALA A 69 0.20 -12.29 3.65
N PHE A 70 0.70 -13.25 2.86
CA PHE A 70 0.43 -14.68 3.00
C PHE A 70 1.56 -15.46 3.69
N GLY A 71 2.55 -14.78 4.23
CA GLY A 71 3.67 -15.41 4.91
C GLY A 71 4.72 -16.03 3.98
N ARG A 72 4.69 -15.73 2.67
CA ARG A 72 5.71 -16.19 1.71
C ARG A 72 6.93 -15.28 1.79
N VAL A 73 8.12 -15.86 1.75
CA VAL A 73 9.37 -15.09 1.73
C VAL A 73 9.39 -14.19 0.49
N ARG A 74 9.70 -12.92 0.67
CA ARG A 74 9.83 -11.94 -0.42
C ARG A 74 11.10 -12.17 -1.23
N VAL A 75 11.03 -13.10 -2.15
CA VAL A 75 12.13 -13.46 -3.08
C VAL A 75 11.80 -13.09 -4.52
N SER A 76 10.60 -12.58 -4.77
CA SER A 76 10.18 -12.15 -6.10
C SER A 76 10.80 -10.81 -6.46
N GLN A 77 11.04 -10.59 -7.75
CA GLN A 77 11.50 -9.30 -8.23
C GLN A 77 10.35 -8.27 -8.11
N PRO A 78 10.51 -7.19 -7.32
CA PRO A 78 9.48 -6.18 -7.16
C PRO A 78 9.31 -5.39 -8.47
N TYR A 79 8.07 -4.98 -8.76
CA TYR A 79 7.74 -4.12 -9.89
C TYR A 79 7.07 -2.83 -9.39
N THR A 80 7.71 -1.70 -9.65
CA THR A 80 7.17 -0.39 -9.26
C THR A 80 6.00 -0.02 -10.17
N LEU A 81 4.79 0.01 -9.61
CA LEU A 81 3.59 0.46 -10.31
C LEU A 81 3.47 1.97 -10.32
N PHE A 82 3.97 2.61 -9.27
CA PHE A 82 3.91 4.06 -9.08
C PHE A 82 5.06 4.52 -8.20
N ASP A 83 5.66 5.62 -8.58
CA ASP A 83 6.61 6.36 -7.74
C ASP A 83 6.33 7.86 -7.87
N SER A 84 6.51 8.59 -6.80
CA SER A 84 6.33 10.03 -6.73
C SER A 84 7.36 10.65 -5.81
N GLN A 85 7.93 11.76 -6.28
CA GLN A 85 8.88 12.54 -5.52
C GLN A 85 8.76 14.02 -5.91
N ASN A 86 8.93 14.91 -4.94
CA ASN A 86 8.86 16.36 -5.17
C ASN A 86 10.26 17.01 -5.23
N ARG A 87 11.22 16.34 -5.82
CA ARG A 87 12.67 16.65 -5.73
C ARG A 87 13.08 17.88 -6.54
N TYR A 88 12.60 18.00 -7.76
CA TYR A 88 12.97 19.08 -8.68
C TYR A 88 11.82 20.04 -8.98
N ALA A 89 10.62 19.54 -8.85
CA ALA A 89 9.38 20.27 -9.05
C ALA A 89 8.27 19.57 -8.25
N ILE A 90 7.14 20.23 -8.14
CA ILE A 90 5.92 19.58 -7.66
C ILE A 90 5.56 18.44 -8.62
N ASP A 91 5.32 17.26 -8.08
CA ASP A 91 4.94 16.11 -8.90
C ASP A 91 3.56 16.33 -9.53
N ASN A 92 3.52 16.23 -10.85
CA ASN A 92 2.32 16.39 -11.66
C ASN A 92 1.47 15.11 -11.77
N GLN A 93 1.89 14.00 -11.17
CA GLN A 93 1.11 12.75 -11.12
C GLN A 93 -0.04 12.80 -10.11
N PHE A 94 -0.15 13.90 -9.35
CA PHE A 94 -1.22 14.10 -8.39
C PHE A 94 -2.22 15.15 -8.86
N ASP A 95 -3.49 14.79 -8.77
CA ASP A 95 -4.59 15.75 -8.77
C ASP A 95 -4.66 16.43 -7.39
N THR A 96 -4.91 17.73 -7.43
CA THR A 96 -5.06 18.50 -6.21
C THR A 96 -6.45 19.16 -6.22
N ASN A 97 -7.30 18.68 -5.34
CA ASN A 97 -8.55 19.36 -5.01
C ASN A 97 -8.34 20.11 -3.70
N ALA A 98 -8.36 21.43 -3.76
CA ALA A 98 -8.07 22.26 -2.62
C ALA A 98 -9.13 23.38 -2.51
N ALA A 99 -9.90 23.32 -1.42
CA ALA A 99 -10.54 24.53 -0.85
C ALA A 99 -9.55 25.30 0.05
N GLY A 100 -8.41 24.70 0.36
CA GLY A 100 -7.23 25.34 0.94
C GLY A 100 -6.18 25.70 -0.12
N SER A 101 -4.91 25.58 0.21
CA SER A 101 -3.82 25.84 -0.71
C SER A 101 -2.73 24.79 -0.64
N ILE A 102 -1.90 24.74 -1.70
CA ILE A 102 -0.67 23.95 -1.70
C ILE A 102 0.53 24.86 -1.95
N THR A 103 1.64 24.53 -1.33
CA THR A 103 2.91 25.22 -1.52
C THR A 103 4.03 24.22 -1.77
N TYR A 104 4.72 24.35 -2.88
CA TYR A 104 5.93 23.58 -3.13
C TYR A 104 7.09 24.10 -2.26
N LEU A 105 7.79 23.21 -1.60
CA LEU A 105 8.93 23.51 -0.73
C LEU A 105 10.20 22.89 -1.35
N PRO A 106 10.89 23.61 -2.26
CA PRO A 106 11.99 23.03 -3.04
C PRO A 106 13.17 22.58 -2.18
N ASN A 107 13.47 23.29 -1.09
CA ASN A 107 14.57 22.94 -0.19
C ASN A 107 14.25 21.72 0.72
N GLU A 108 12.99 21.35 0.81
CA GLU A 108 12.52 20.18 1.59
C GLU A 108 12.06 19.04 0.66
N ALA A 109 12.10 19.22 -0.65
CA ALA A 109 11.58 18.27 -1.63
C ALA A 109 10.16 17.78 -1.29
N SER A 110 9.28 18.69 -0.86
CA SER A 110 7.96 18.37 -0.35
C SER A 110 6.89 19.34 -0.83
N VAL A 111 5.63 18.95 -0.68
CA VAL A 111 4.46 19.80 -0.90
C VAL A 111 3.72 19.99 0.41
N ARG A 112 3.58 21.21 0.85
CA ARG A 112 2.75 21.57 1.99
C ARG A 112 1.30 21.76 1.50
N MET A 113 0.38 21.13 2.23
CA MET A 113 -1.05 21.17 2.01
C MET A 113 -1.66 21.94 3.18
N ASP A 114 -2.30 23.07 2.90
CA ASP A 114 -2.80 23.98 3.92
C ASP A 114 -4.32 23.96 3.97
N VAL A 115 -4.88 24.09 5.18
CA VAL A 115 -6.31 24.38 5.41
C VAL A 115 -6.44 25.63 6.28
N THR A 116 -7.54 26.35 6.07
CA THR A 116 -7.88 27.56 6.85
C THR A 116 -8.40 27.15 8.24
N THR A 117 -9.04 28.08 8.95
CA THR A 117 -9.72 27.81 10.22
C THR A 117 -11.19 27.39 10.03
N SER A 118 -11.72 27.51 8.82
CA SER A 118 -13.15 27.28 8.57
C SER A 118 -13.48 25.79 8.57
N SER A 119 -14.63 25.43 9.13
CA SER A 119 -15.20 24.09 8.98
C SER A 119 -15.38 23.75 7.50
N GLY A 120 -15.06 22.51 7.12
CA GLY A 120 -15.13 22.06 5.72
C GLY A 120 -13.95 22.51 4.85
N SER A 121 -12.98 23.28 5.36
CA SER A 121 -11.75 23.54 4.64
C SER A 121 -10.98 22.25 4.46
N GLU A 122 -10.66 21.91 3.20
CA GLU A 122 -10.05 20.64 2.84
C GLU A 122 -8.98 20.85 1.77
N THR A 123 -7.92 20.09 1.86
CA THR A 123 -6.92 19.93 0.78
C THR A 123 -6.64 18.45 0.58
N VAL A 124 -6.82 17.99 -0.65
CA VAL A 124 -6.61 16.61 -1.07
C VAL A 124 -5.59 16.58 -2.19
N ARG A 125 -4.58 15.74 -2.05
CA ARG A 125 -3.70 15.34 -3.15
C ARG A 125 -3.85 13.84 -3.37
N GLN A 126 -4.28 13.46 -4.58
CA GLN A 126 -4.53 12.08 -4.95
C GLN A 126 -3.85 11.77 -6.27
N SER A 127 -3.21 10.60 -6.39
CA SER A 127 -2.62 10.19 -7.66
C SER A 127 -3.69 10.09 -8.75
N TYR A 128 -3.38 10.59 -9.96
CA TYR A 128 -4.26 10.39 -11.12
C TYR A 128 -4.45 8.92 -11.47
N ARG A 129 -3.39 8.13 -11.26
CA ARG A 129 -3.42 6.69 -11.49
C ARG A 129 -3.99 5.98 -10.27
N CYS A 130 -4.91 5.04 -10.53
CA CYS A 130 -5.22 3.95 -9.62
C CYS A 130 -4.32 2.77 -10.00
N MET A 131 -3.68 2.15 -9.02
CA MET A 131 -2.68 1.10 -9.26
C MET A 131 -3.36 -0.23 -9.53
N PRO A 132 -3.08 -0.89 -10.66
CA PRO A 132 -3.70 -2.16 -10.98
C PRO A 132 -3.25 -3.24 -10.00
N TYR A 133 -4.21 -3.96 -9.45
CA TYR A 133 -3.98 -5.12 -8.62
C TYR A 133 -4.08 -6.41 -9.45
N GLN A 134 -3.18 -7.35 -9.19
CA GLN A 134 -3.23 -8.69 -9.78
C GLN A 134 -3.40 -9.74 -8.66
N PRO A 135 -4.45 -10.59 -8.72
CA PRO A 135 -4.64 -11.66 -7.75
C PRO A 135 -3.43 -12.58 -7.64
N GLY A 136 -3.07 -12.95 -6.42
CA GLY A 136 -1.90 -13.78 -6.14
C GLY A 136 -0.58 -13.01 -6.02
N LYS A 137 -0.61 -11.68 -6.10
CA LYS A 137 0.54 -10.80 -5.88
C LYS A 137 0.23 -9.80 -4.77
N GLY A 138 1.20 -9.56 -3.88
CA GLY A 138 1.08 -8.53 -2.86
C GLY A 138 1.27 -7.14 -3.44
N LEU A 139 0.59 -6.14 -2.86
CA LEU A 139 0.88 -4.73 -3.07
C LEU A 139 1.50 -4.15 -1.80
N LEU A 140 2.66 -3.51 -1.95
CA LEU A 140 3.31 -2.71 -0.92
C LEU A 140 3.15 -1.23 -1.28
N CYS A 141 2.48 -0.48 -0.43
CA CYS A 141 2.35 0.97 -0.54
C CYS A 141 3.23 1.64 0.51
N LEU A 142 4.05 2.58 0.07
CA LEU A 142 4.91 3.41 0.90
C LEU A 142 4.51 4.87 0.74
N ALA A 143 4.37 5.60 1.84
CA ALA A 143 4.04 7.02 1.84
C ALA A 143 4.81 7.77 2.91
N THR A 144 5.49 8.85 2.52
CA THR A 144 6.24 9.69 3.45
C THR A 144 5.54 11.04 3.63
N PHE A 145 5.37 11.45 4.88
CA PHE A 145 4.60 12.64 5.23
C PHE A 145 5.02 13.22 6.59
N VAL A 146 4.51 14.41 6.86
CA VAL A 146 4.50 15.05 8.19
C VAL A 146 3.11 15.59 8.45
N MET A 147 2.49 15.22 9.56
CA MET A 147 1.18 15.76 9.95
C MET A 147 1.31 17.01 10.81
N ASN A 148 0.27 17.81 10.85
CA ASN A 148 0.10 18.85 11.85
C ASN A 148 -0.04 18.23 13.24
N SER A 149 0.33 18.98 14.28
CA SER A 149 0.01 18.58 15.65
C SER A 149 -1.48 18.33 15.83
N PRO A 150 -1.88 17.39 16.69
CA PRO A 150 -3.27 17.11 16.98
C PRO A 150 -4.04 18.37 17.35
N LYS A 151 -5.24 18.52 16.81
CA LYS A 151 -6.09 19.69 17.03
C LYS A 151 -7.55 19.30 16.92
N THR A 152 -8.39 19.77 17.84
CA THR A 152 -9.83 19.54 17.77
C THR A 152 -10.41 20.10 16.48
N GLY A 153 -11.22 19.31 15.79
CA GLY A 153 -11.82 19.64 14.49
C GLY A 153 -10.89 19.44 13.30
N LEU A 154 -9.67 18.92 13.50
CA LEU A 154 -8.75 18.60 12.41
C LEU A 154 -8.67 17.10 12.17
N ARG A 155 -8.75 16.69 10.90
CA ARG A 155 -8.55 15.31 10.44
C ARG A 155 -7.50 15.26 9.34
N GLN A 156 -6.55 14.35 9.47
CA GLN A 156 -5.48 14.12 8.51
C GLN A 156 -5.42 12.64 8.15
N ARG A 157 -5.26 12.32 6.86
CA ARG A 157 -5.27 10.96 6.34
C ARG A 157 -4.18 10.77 5.30
N VAL A 158 -3.50 9.63 5.35
CA VAL A 158 -2.49 9.23 4.36
C VAL A 158 -2.63 7.75 4.10
N GLY A 159 -2.62 7.35 2.84
CA GLY A 159 -2.66 5.93 2.51
C GLY A 159 -3.02 5.60 1.07
N TYR A 160 -3.48 4.39 0.89
CA TYR A 160 -3.90 3.80 -0.36
C TYR A 160 -5.43 3.69 -0.38
N PHE A 161 -6.10 4.78 -0.75
CA PHE A 161 -7.54 4.86 -0.65
C PHE A 161 -8.17 5.87 -1.61
N GLY A 162 -9.38 5.57 -1.99
CA GLY A 162 -10.27 6.49 -2.70
C GLY A 162 -11.43 6.95 -1.80
N THR A 163 -12.47 7.47 -2.44
CA THR A 163 -13.67 7.92 -1.74
C THR A 163 -14.46 6.76 -1.12
N GLN A 164 -14.43 5.57 -1.73
CA GLN A 164 -15.27 4.44 -1.38
C GLN A 164 -14.53 3.32 -0.63
N ASN A 165 -13.32 3.01 -1.02
CA ASN A 165 -12.54 1.90 -0.48
C ASN A 165 -11.14 2.35 -0.13
N GLY A 166 -10.45 1.60 0.75
CA GLY A 166 -9.04 1.76 0.97
C GLY A 166 -8.56 1.49 2.37
N VAL A 167 -7.25 1.65 2.52
CA VAL A 167 -6.52 1.52 3.79
C VAL A 167 -5.70 2.78 4.01
N PHE A 168 -5.78 3.35 5.20
CA PHE A 168 -5.05 4.57 5.52
C PHE A 168 -4.83 4.74 7.02
N ILE A 169 -3.79 5.51 7.36
CA ILE A 169 -3.67 6.08 8.69
C ILE A 169 -4.50 7.35 8.78
N GLN A 170 -5.14 7.54 9.91
CA GLN A 170 -5.91 8.73 10.24
C GLN A 170 -5.46 9.31 11.58
N GLN A 171 -5.29 10.61 11.63
CA GLN A 171 -5.31 11.38 12.88
C GLN A 171 -6.55 12.25 12.84
N ALA A 172 -7.49 12.00 13.74
CA ALA A 172 -8.70 12.79 13.92
C ALA A 172 -8.72 13.33 15.34
N ASP A 173 -8.77 14.63 15.49
CA ASP A 173 -8.54 15.29 16.77
C ASP A 173 -7.20 14.84 17.36
N SER A 174 -7.21 14.18 18.52
CA SER A 174 -6.01 13.59 19.15
C SER A 174 -5.88 12.09 18.93
N THR A 175 -6.83 11.47 18.19
CA THR A 175 -6.86 10.02 18.03
C THR A 175 -6.16 9.60 16.75
N VAL A 176 -5.20 8.69 16.86
CA VAL A 176 -4.53 8.04 15.76
C VAL A 176 -5.15 6.66 15.53
N SER A 177 -5.47 6.33 14.29
CA SER A 177 -6.09 5.05 13.95
C SER A 177 -5.69 4.57 12.55
N PHE A 178 -5.66 3.25 12.34
CA PHE A 178 -5.74 2.66 11.01
C PHE A 178 -7.20 2.43 10.65
N VAL A 179 -7.54 2.72 9.40
CA VAL A 179 -8.90 2.58 8.88
C VAL A 179 -8.89 1.70 7.65
N LEU A 180 -9.74 0.69 7.65
CA LEU A 180 -10.06 -0.13 6.48
C LEU A 180 -11.45 0.28 6.00
N ARG A 181 -11.49 1.14 4.99
CA ARG A 181 -12.72 1.66 4.38
C ARG A 181 -13.30 0.67 3.39
N SER A 182 -14.60 0.49 3.42
CA SER A 182 -15.34 -0.43 2.58
C SER A 182 -16.59 0.20 1.95
N TYR A 183 -16.95 -0.27 0.75
CA TYR A 183 -18.17 0.12 0.04
C TYR A 183 -19.07 -1.08 -0.28
N ILE A 184 -18.87 -2.22 0.38
CA ILE A 184 -19.58 -3.48 0.09
C ILE A 184 -21.10 -3.41 0.30
N SER A 185 -21.56 -2.50 1.15
CA SER A 185 -22.99 -2.28 1.41
C SER A 185 -23.66 -1.30 0.43
N GLY A 186 -22.91 -0.77 -0.56
CA GLY A 186 -23.36 0.33 -1.40
C GLY A 186 -23.27 1.71 -0.75
N SER A 187 -22.71 1.76 0.48
CA SER A 187 -22.43 2.99 1.21
C SER A 187 -21.02 2.93 1.81
N VAL A 188 -20.37 4.08 1.94
CA VAL A 188 -19.05 4.16 2.56
C VAL A 188 -19.14 3.79 4.03
N SER A 189 -18.27 2.88 4.46
CA SER A 189 -18.19 2.46 5.85
C SER A 189 -16.73 2.48 6.31
N ASP A 190 -16.48 3.21 7.40
CA ASP A 190 -15.23 3.21 8.15
C ASP A 190 -15.38 2.42 9.48
N ALA A 191 -16.31 1.46 9.53
CA ALA A 191 -16.58 0.66 10.74
C ALA A 191 -15.37 -0.12 11.23
N ARG A 192 -14.43 -0.46 10.34
CA ARG A 192 -13.15 -1.09 10.69
C ARG A 192 -12.08 -0.04 10.94
N THR A 193 -12.34 0.83 11.91
CA THR A 193 -11.37 1.79 12.46
C THR A 193 -10.78 1.20 13.72
N VAL A 194 -9.44 1.11 13.79
CA VAL A 194 -8.72 0.57 14.95
C VAL A 194 -7.78 1.63 15.49
N ASN A 195 -8.05 2.09 16.70
CA ASN A 195 -7.24 3.11 17.36
C ASN A 195 -5.87 2.56 17.77
N GLN A 196 -4.89 3.44 17.91
CA GLN A 196 -3.51 3.07 18.27
C GLN A 196 -3.44 2.17 19.52
N ALA A 197 -4.25 2.45 20.53
CA ALA A 197 -4.31 1.65 21.75
C ALA A 197 -4.75 0.20 21.53
N ASP A 198 -5.48 -0.06 20.43
CA ASP A 198 -6.06 -1.36 20.08
C ASP A 198 -5.32 -2.07 18.94
N TRP A 199 -4.18 -1.53 18.48
CA TRP A 199 -3.37 -2.20 17.47
C TRP A 199 -2.89 -3.56 17.99
N ASN A 200 -2.94 -4.57 17.13
CA ASN A 200 -2.61 -5.95 17.50
C ASN A 200 -1.12 -6.32 17.29
N GLY A 201 -0.32 -5.42 16.70
CA GLY A 201 1.14 -5.48 16.66
C GLY A 201 1.77 -4.49 17.64
N ASP A 202 2.85 -3.83 17.21
CA ASP A 202 3.49 -2.79 18.02
C ASP A 202 2.64 -1.51 18.00
N LYS A 203 2.28 -1.03 19.17
CA LYS A 203 1.44 0.15 19.32
C LYS A 203 2.18 1.47 19.11
N LEU A 204 3.49 1.43 19.03
CA LEU A 204 4.36 2.61 18.97
C LEU A 204 3.99 3.66 20.03
N ASP A 205 3.73 3.22 21.24
CA ASP A 205 3.47 4.03 22.43
C ASP A 205 4.62 3.98 23.45
N GLY A 206 5.73 3.38 23.06
CA GLY A 206 6.91 3.14 23.88
C GLY A 206 6.84 1.85 24.69
N THR A 207 5.73 1.09 24.67
CA THR A 207 5.55 -0.15 25.44
C THR A 207 5.67 -1.41 24.59
N GLY A 208 5.67 -1.28 23.25
CA GLY A 208 5.83 -2.38 22.32
C GLY A 208 7.26 -2.89 22.21
N ASP A 209 7.44 -3.96 21.44
CA ASP A 209 8.74 -4.63 21.26
C ASP A 209 9.82 -3.71 20.65
N SER A 210 9.42 -2.76 19.81
CA SER A 210 10.35 -1.79 19.20
C SER A 210 10.83 -0.71 20.18
N GLY A 211 10.07 -0.42 21.24
CA GLY A 211 10.34 0.65 22.18
C GLY A 211 10.16 2.07 21.64
N TYR A 212 9.70 2.22 20.38
CA TYR A 212 9.48 3.54 19.77
C TYR A 212 8.14 4.14 20.20
N THR A 213 8.10 5.48 20.22
CA THR A 213 6.86 6.27 20.39
C THR A 213 6.60 7.06 19.10
N LEU A 214 5.43 6.89 18.51
CA LEU A 214 5.03 7.52 17.26
C LEU A 214 4.77 9.02 17.46
N ASP A 215 5.46 9.83 16.71
CA ASP A 215 5.24 11.28 16.64
C ASP A 215 4.95 11.68 15.18
N LEU A 216 3.67 11.82 14.82
CA LEU A 216 3.24 12.17 13.47
C LEU A 216 3.62 13.61 13.06
N THR A 217 4.08 14.43 13.99
CA THR A 217 4.62 15.77 13.68
C THR A 217 6.05 15.71 13.13
N LYS A 218 6.67 14.55 13.18
CA LYS A 218 7.94 14.23 12.54
C LYS A 218 7.72 13.55 11.20
N ALA A 219 8.75 13.53 10.36
CA ALA A 219 8.67 12.78 9.10
C ALA A 219 8.53 11.28 9.37
N GLN A 220 7.49 10.69 8.82
CA GLN A 220 7.18 9.27 8.96
C GLN A 220 7.17 8.58 7.61
N ILE A 221 7.60 7.32 7.58
CA ILE A 221 7.42 6.42 6.45
C ILE A 221 6.34 5.41 6.83
N LEU A 222 5.13 5.63 6.33
CA LEU A 222 4.03 4.66 6.42
C LEU A 222 4.25 3.57 5.40
N TRP A 223 4.04 2.33 5.79
CA TRP A 223 3.90 1.22 4.87
C TRP A 223 2.60 0.46 5.10
N MET A 224 2.02 -0.02 4.01
CA MET A 224 0.85 -0.87 4.00
C MET A 224 1.07 -1.96 2.98
N ASP A 225 0.80 -3.18 3.36
CA ASP A 225 1.04 -4.37 2.57
C ASP A 225 -0.21 -5.24 2.61
N PHE A 226 -0.69 -5.62 1.45
CA PHE A 226 -1.87 -6.45 1.36
C PHE A 226 -1.88 -7.31 0.09
N GLU A 227 -2.51 -8.45 0.21
CA GLU A 227 -2.89 -9.30 -0.90
C GLU A 227 -4.41 -9.44 -0.86
N TRP A 228 -5.08 -8.72 -1.76
CA TRP A 228 -6.53 -8.55 -1.63
C TRP A 228 -7.28 -9.88 -1.74
N LEU A 229 -7.27 -10.58 -2.88
CA LEU A 229 -8.10 -11.79 -3.13
C LEU A 229 -9.52 -11.73 -2.51
N GLY A 230 -10.00 -10.51 -2.21
CA GLY A 230 -11.27 -10.24 -1.55
C GLY A 230 -11.24 -10.36 -0.03
N VAL A 231 -10.46 -11.28 0.53
CA VAL A 231 -10.44 -11.63 1.97
C VAL A 231 -9.03 -11.77 2.53
N GLY A 232 -8.00 -11.39 1.79
CA GLY A 232 -6.62 -11.43 2.26
C GLY A 232 -6.37 -10.45 3.42
N SER A 233 -5.31 -10.67 4.19
CA SER A 233 -4.93 -9.79 5.29
C SER A 233 -4.32 -8.48 4.79
N VAL A 234 -4.43 -7.43 5.62
CA VAL A 234 -3.81 -6.13 5.39
C VAL A 234 -2.94 -5.78 6.58
N ARG A 235 -1.64 -5.61 6.35
CA ARG A 235 -0.68 -5.19 7.36
C ARG A 235 -0.38 -3.70 7.22
N CYS A 236 -0.32 -3.00 8.33
CA CYS A 236 -0.03 -1.57 8.40
C CYS A 236 1.04 -1.31 9.43
N GLY A 237 1.90 -0.33 9.16
CA GLY A 237 2.96 0.04 10.10
C GLY A 237 3.84 1.16 9.61
N PHE A 238 4.96 1.32 10.27
CA PHE A 238 5.94 2.37 9.97
C PHE A 238 7.34 1.78 9.77
N ILE A 239 8.16 2.50 9.01
CA ILE A 239 9.58 2.19 8.87
C ILE A 239 10.34 3.20 9.71
N ILE A 240 11.02 2.74 10.76
CA ILE A 240 11.84 3.55 11.67
C ILE A 240 13.22 2.93 11.72
N ASP A 241 14.25 3.73 11.55
CA ASP A 241 15.66 3.31 11.54
C ASP A 241 15.97 2.15 10.57
N GLY A 242 15.20 2.06 9.47
CA GLY A 242 15.35 1.04 8.45
C GLY A 242 14.62 -0.27 8.73
N GLU A 243 13.94 -0.37 9.87
CA GLU A 243 13.15 -1.54 10.25
C GLU A 243 11.66 -1.33 9.97
N TYR A 244 11.04 -2.36 9.41
CA TYR A 244 9.60 -2.39 9.21
C TYR A 244 8.91 -2.85 10.50
N ILE A 245 8.19 -1.95 11.14
CA ILE A 245 7.44 -2.25 12.35
C ILE A 245 5.98 -2.50 11.98
N VAL A 246 5.49 -3.73 12.25
CA VAL A 246 4.08 -4.07 12.05
C VAL A 246 3.30 -3.53 13.25
N CYS A 247 2.40 -2.58 12.99
CA CYS A 247 1.58 -1.99 14.04
C CYS A 247 0.22 -2.67 14.13
N HIS A 248 -0.42 -2.95 12.99
CA HIS A 248 -1.72 -3.59 12.97
C HIS A 248 -1.88 -4.48 11.74
N THR A 249 -2.57 -5.59 11.92
CA THR A 249 -3.00 -6.48 10.84
C THR A 249 -4.52 -6.62 10.88
N PHE A 250 -5.18 -6.24 9.78
CA PHE A 250 -6.58 -6.57 9.56
C PHE A 250 -6.67 -7.99 9.00
N GLU A 251 -7.22 -8.89 9.77
CA GLU A 251 -7.50 -10.26 9.33
C GLU A 251 -8.92 -10.32 8.77
N ASN A 252 -9.11 -11.03 7.67
CA ASN A 252 -10.36 -11.07 6.92
C ASN A 252 -10.82 -12.50 6.64
N ALA A 253 -9.89 -13.38 6.25
CA ALA A 253 -10.21 -14.76 5.93
C ALA A 253 -10.72 -15.52 7.16
N ASN A 254 -11.80 -16.26 6.99
CA ASN A 254 -12.51 -16.98 8.07
C ASN A 254 -13.17 -16.06 9.12
N ASP A 255 -13.24 -14.76 8.87
CA ASP A 255 -13.86 -13.77 9.77
C ASP A 255 -15.07 -13.08 9.10
N ILE A 256 -14.94 -12.69 7.83
CA ILE A 256 -15.98 -11.99 7.08
C ILE A 256 -16.66 -12.91 6.06
N THR A 257 -17.91 -12.56 5.69
CA THR A 257 -18.72 -13.34 4.74
C THR A 257 -18.72 -12.81 3.32
N SER A 258 -18.00 -11.71 3.06
CA SER A 258 -17.89 -11.05 1.76
C SER A 258 -16.48 -10.48 1.60
N VAL A 259 -16.20 -9.80 0.49
CA VAL A 259 -14.94 -9.07 0.33
C VAL A 259 -14.85 -7.92 1.34
N TYR A 260 -13.65 -7.55 1.77
CA TYR A 260 -13.47 -6.41 2.68
C TYR A 260 -13.46 -5.06 1.96
N MET A 261 -13.15 -5.03 0.68
CA MET A 261 -13.27 -3.86 -0.22
C MET A 261 -13.82 -4.31 -1.56
N THR A 262 -14.59 -3.47 -2.23
CA THR A 262 -15.14 -3.81 -3.56
C THR A 262 -14.07 -3.79 -4.65
N THR A 263 -12.96 -3.10 -4.45
CA THR A 263 -11.81 -3.04 -5.37
C THR A 263 -10.51 -2.80 -4.61
N ALA A 264 -9.42 -3.37 -5.12
CA ALA A 264 -8.06 -3.07 -4.70
C ALA A 264 -7.32 -2.14 -5.68
N VAL A 265 -8.01 -1.66 -6.72
CA VAL A 265 -7.46 -0.70 -7.70
C VAL A 265 -7.73 0.71 -7.17
N LEU A 266 -6.76 1.26 -6.44
CA LEU A 266 -6.93 2.49 -5.68
C LEU A 266 -5.78 3.47 -5.92
N PRO A 267 -6.00 4.76 -5.65
CA PRO A 267 -4.94 5.77 -5.68
C PRO A 267 -4.17 5.85 -4.36
N VAL A 268 -2.99 6.45 -4.40
CA VAL A 268 -2.34 7.03 -3.22
C VAL A 268 -2.96 8.39 -2.93
N ARG A 269 -3.32 8.64 -1.67
CA ARG A 269 -4.03 9.85 -1.28
C ARG A 269 -3.51 10.41 0.04
N TYR A 270 -3.37 11.72 0.06
CA TYR A 270 -3.10 12.56 1.22
C TYR A 270 -4.27 13.53 1.37
N GLU A 271 -4.76 13.70 2.58
CA GLU A 271 -5.95 14.50 2.87
C GLU A 271 -5.79 15.21 4.22
N ILE A 272 -6.05 16.49 4.24
CA ILE A 272 -6.19 17.29 5.46
C ILE A 272 -7.53 18.04 5.39
N THR A 273 -8.35 17.93 6.44
CA THR A 273 -9.73 18.44 6.45
C THR A 273 -10.08 18.98 7.84
N ASN A 274 -10.69 20.15 7.88
CA ASN A 274 -11.36 20.64 9.09
C ASN A 274 -12.78 20.08 9.18
N THR A 275 -13.02 19.17 10.09
CA THR A 275 -14.34 18.59 10.39
C THR A 275 -15.22 19.55 11.20
N ALA A 276 -14.59 20.51 11.88
CA ALA A 276 -15.21 21.64 12.57
C ALA A 276 -14.30 22.87 12.39
N ALA A 277 -14.75 24.04 12.82
CA ALA A 277 -13.88 25.22 12.87
C ALA A 277 -12.73 24.99 13.86
N THR A 278 -11.51 25.39 13.48
CA THR A 278 -10.30 25.26 14.28
C THR A 278 -9.81 26.61 14.79
N ASP A 279 -8.99 26.62 15.83
CA ASP A 279 -8.46 27.83 16.44
C ASP A 279 -7.41 28.53 15.58
N SER A 280 -6.71 27.78 14.73
CA SER A 280 -5.69 28.28 13.83
C SER A 280 -5.56 27.40 12.59
N ALA A 281 -5.03 27.94 11.50
CA ALA A 281 -4.75 27.21 10.27
C ALA A 281 -3.83 26.00 10.56
N SER A 282 -3.96 24.98 9.73
CA SER A 282 -3.19 23.74 9.85
C SER A 282 -2.57 23.34 8.51
N SER A 283 -1.49 22.58 8.58
CA SER A 283 -0.83 22.09 7.38
C SER A 283 -0.25 20.69 7.58
N MET A 284 -0.22 19.92 6.50
CA MET A 284 0.54 18.67 6.42
C MET A 284 1.50 18.71 5.24
N LYS A 285 2.54 17.87 5.26
CA LYS A 285 3.50 17.76 4.15
C LYS A 285 3.42 16.39 3.52
N GLN A 286 3.36 16.38 2.20
CA GLN A 286 3.61 15.21 1.35
C GLN A 286 5.05 15.25 0.88
N ILE A 287 5.78 14.13 1.01
CA ILE A 287 7.19 14.06 0.60
C ILE A 287 7.32 13.11 -0.61
N CYS A 288 7.22 11.80 -0.39
CA CYS A 288 7.35 10.77 -1.42
C CYS A 288 6.28 9.70 -1.24
N SER A 289 6.02 8.95 -2.32
CA SER A 289 5.20 7.74 -2.24
C SER A 289 5.59 6.74 -3.32
N SER A 290 5.36 5.47 -3.04
CA SER A 290 5.59 4.39 -3.99
C SER A 290 4.56 3.29 -3.79
N VAL A 291 4.16 2.64 -4.89
CA VAL A 291 3.37 1.42 -4.86
C VAL A 291 4.10 0.37 -5.68
N VAL A 292 4.36 -0.75 -5.04
CA VAL A 292 5.16 -1.85 -5.59
C VAL A 292 4.31 -3.11 -5.63
N SER A 293 4.27 -3.78 -6.77
CA SER A 293 3.75 -5.14 -6.88
C SER A 293 4.85 -6.12 -6.52
N GLU A 294 4.59 -6.96 -5.54
CA GLU A 294 5.52 -7.99 -5.07
C GLU A 294 5.23 -9.31 -5.82
N GLY A 295 5.96 -9.57 -6.84
CA GLY A 295 5.75 -10.70 -7.75
C GLY A 295 5.72 -10.30 -9.22
N GLY A 296 6.21 -9.07 -9.51
CA GLY A 296 6.21 -8.51 -10.84
C GLY A 296 4.81 -8.05 -11.28
N TYR A 297 4.68 -7.70 -12.53
CA TYR A 297 3.42 -7.31 -13.14
C TYR A 297 3.32 -7.95 -14.53
N GLU A 298 2.24 -8.66 -14.77
CA GLU A 298 1.94 -9.25 -16.06
C GLU A 298 0.74 -8.54 -16.66
N GLN A 299 0.96 -7.92 -17.81
CA GLN A 299 -0.12 -7.25 -18.52
C GLN A 299 -1.03 -8.30 -19.18
N THR A 300 -1.91 -8.89 -18.38
CA THR A 300 -2.98 -9.76 -18.89
C THR A 300 -4.24 -8.93 -19.01
N SER A 301 -4.77 -8.83 -20.21
CA SER A 301 -6.00 -8.08 -20.48
C SER A 301 -6.81 -8.77 -21.56
N ILE A 302 -8.08 -8.44 -21.60
CA ILE A 302 -8.92 -8.77 -22.75
C ILE A 302 -8.68 -7.66 -23.78
N GLU A 303 -8.23 -8.05 -24.97
CA GLU A 303 -8.02 -7.08 -26.04
C GLU A 303 -9.34 -6.69 -26.71
N HIS A 304 -9.57 -5.41 -26.81
CA HIS A 304 -10.67 -4.81 -27.54
C HIS A 304 -10.11 -3.92 -28.64
N VAL A 305 -10.78 -3.89 -29.79
CA VAL A 305 -10.41 -3.05 -30.92
C VAL A 305 -11.59 -2.14 -31.26
N ALA A 306 -11.36 -0.84 -31.12
CA ALA A 306 -12.27 0.16 -31.65
C ALA A 306 -11.68 0.71 -32.96
N ARG A 307 -12.45 0.75 -34.01
CA ARG A 307 -11.99 1.31 -35.29
C ARG A 307 -13.09 2.08 -36.00
N ARG A 308 -12.68 3.16 -36.63
CA ARG A 308 -13.49 3.86 -37.63
C ARG A 308 -13.36 3.14 -38.98
N THR A 309 -14.45 2.77 -39.57
CA THR A 309 -14.47 2.09 -40.89
C THR A 309 -14.67 3.07 -42.03
N ALA A 310 -15.28 4.22 -41.79
CA ALA A 310 -15.49 5.23 -42.80
C ALA A 310 -14.31 6.23 -42.83
N THR A 311 -13.89 6.61 -44.01
CA THR A 311 -12.87 7.64 -44.19
C THR A 311 -13.39 8.97 -43.65
N LEU A 312 -12.57 9.67 -42.87
CA LEU A 312 -12.83 11.04 -42.46
C LEU A 312 -12.30 11.98 -43.52
N THR A 313 -13.18 12.80 -44.09
CA THR A 313 -12.83 13.81 -45.12
C THR A 313 -13.05 15.21 -44.56
N GLY A 314 -12.39 16.19 -45.17
CA GLY A 314 -12.53 17.59 -44.79
C GLY A 314 -11.85 17.97 -43.48
N ILE A 315 -10.84 17.19 -43.06
CA ILE A 315 -9.96 17.58 -41.94
C ILE A 315 -9.20 18.83 -42.34
N SER A 316 -9.24 19.82 -41.46
CA SER A 316 -8.54 21.09 -41.63
C SER A 316 -7.73 21.40 -40.37
N THR A 317 -7.50 22.64 -40.06
CA THR A 317 -6.81 23.09 -38.84
C THR A 317 -7.63 22.89 -37.56
N THR A 318 -8.87 22.43 -37.66
CA THR A 318 -9.72 22.15 -36.49
C THR A 318 -9.61 20.66 -36.13
N PHE A 319 -9.39 20.37 -34.84
CA PHE A 319 -9.36 19.00 -34.36
C PHE A 319 -10.75 18.32 -34.47
N VAL A 320 -10.74 17.13 -34.99
CA VAL A 320 -11.95 16.30 -35.18
C VAL A 320 -11.80 15.01 -34.42
N PRO A 321 -12.78 14.60 -33.62
CA PRO A 321 -12.70 13.34 -32.87
C PRO A 321 -12.65 12.15 -33.83
N LEU A 322 -11.67 11.27 -33.66
CA LEU A 322 -11.50 10.05 -34.45
C LEU A 322 -12.24 8.87 -33.82
N VAL A 323 -11.93 8.57 -32.58
CA VAL A 323 -12.50 7.48 -31.77
C VAL A 323 -12.52 7.95 -30.34
N SER A 324 -13.59 7.64 -29.61
CA SER A 324 -13.64 7.79 -28.15
C SER A 324 -13.79 6.42 -27.46
N ILE A 325 -13.22 6.30 -26.27
CA ILE A 325 -13.28 5.12 -25.45
C ILE A 325 -13.67 5.56 -24.03
N ARG A 326 -14.67 4.90 -23.45
CA ARG A 326 -15.04 5.12 -22.06
C ARG A 326 -15.34 3.80 -21.36
N LEU A 327 -15.27 3.77 -20.05
CA LEU A 327 -15.77 2.62 -19.28
C LEU A 327 -17.31 2.59 -19.32
N ALA A 328 -17.86 1.39 -19.47
CA ALA A 328 -19.29 1.18 -19.29
C ALA A 328 -19.70 1.53 -17.86
N SER A 329 -20.90 2.03 -17.69
CA SER A 329 -21.44 2.41 -16.36
C SER A 329 -21.50 1.23 -15.38
N THR A 330 -21.50 0.00 -15.89
CA THR A 330 -21.50 -1.25 -15.14
C THR A 330 -20.08 -1.74 -14.77
N ALA A 331 -19.03 -1.13 -15.33
CA ALA A 331 -17.64 -1.57 -15.20
C ALA A 331 -16.76 -0.52 -14.48
N LEU A 332 -17.28 0.08 -13.42
CA LEU A 332 -16.66 1.21 -12.71
C LEU A 332 -15.26 0.92 -12.14
N ASN A 333 -14.93 -0.35 -11.89
CA ASN A 333 -13.64 -0.76 -11.35
C ASN A 333 -12.67 -1.31 -12.41
N ALA A 334 -13.04 -1.24 -13.68
CA ALA A 334 -12.16 -1.65 -14.77
C ALA A 334 -11.14 -0.56 -15.12
N VAL A 335 -10.03 -0.98 -15.72
CA VAL A 335 -8.96 -0.08 -16.18
C VAL A 335 -8.77 -0.28 -17.68
N VAL A 336 -8.79 0.80 -18.44
CA VAL A 336 -8.49 0.78 -19.87
C VAL A 336 -7.01 1.08 -20.06
N LEU A 337 -6.30 0.18 -20.73
CA LEU A 337 -4.90 0.33 -21.10
C LEU A 337 -4.79 0.46 -22.63
N PRO A 338 -4.64 1.66 -23.18
CA PRO A 338 -4.41 1.83 -24.62
C PRO A 338 -3.09 1.15 -25.02
N ALA A 339 -3.17 0.06 -25.81
CA ALA A 339 -2.00 -0.71 -26.20
C ALA A 339 -1.43 -0.26 -27.55
N LYS A 340 -2.31 0.09 -28.49
CA LYS A 340 -1.89 0.45 -29.85
C LYS A 340 -2.86 1.42 -30.48
N PHE A 341 -2.32 2.38 -31.20
CA PHE A 341 -3.07 3.34 -32.00
C PHE A 341 -2.52 3.35 -33.44
N ASN A 342 -3.40 3.17 -34.42
CA ASN A 342 -3.02 3.22 -35.83
C ASN A 342 -3.90 4.24 -36.56
N VAL A 343 -3.27 5.16 -37.29
CA VAL A 343 -3.93 6.08 -38.20
C VAL A 343 -3.32 5.88 -39.58
N MET A 344 -4.17 5.77 -40.58
CA MET A 344 -3.75 5.63 -41.99
C MET A 344 -4.28 6.82 -42.78
N PRO A 345 -3.44 7.70 -43.30
CA PRO A 345 -3.86 8.71 -44.21
C PRO A 345 -4.29 8.07 -45.56
N THR A 346 -5.30 8.61 -46.18
CA THR A 346 -5.80 8.16 -47.50
C THR A 346 -5.20 8.94 -48.64
N SER A 347 -4.51 10.06 -48.39
CA SER A 347 -3.76 10.85 -49.37
C SER A 347 -2.27 10.85 -49.00
N THR A 348 -1.43 10.95 -50.03
CA THR A 348 0.03 11.07 -49.86
C THR A 348 0.39 12.54 -49.85
N GLY A 349 1.11 12.98 -48.83
CA GLY A 349 1.75 14.30 -48.80
C GLY A 349 1.23 15.27 -47.75
N ASP A 350 0.25 14.88 -46.92
CA ASP A 350 -0.23 15.72 -45.82
C ASP A 350 0.30 15.23 -44.47
N ASP A 351 0.84 16.12 -43.70
CA ASP A 351 1.16 15.87 -42.29
C ASP A 351 -0.12 15.97 -41.43
N PHE A 352 -0.26 15.12 -40.45
CA PHE A 352 -1.38 15.20 -39.53
C PHE A 352 -0.89 15.03 -38.11
N GLU A 353 -1.56 15.69 -37.18
CA GLU A 353 -1.34 15.61 -35.74
C GLU A 353 -2.48 14.81 -35.11
N VAL A 354 -2.14 13.90 -34.19
CA VAL A 354 -3.11 13.13 -33.43
C VAL A 354 -2.94 13.46 -31.96
N ILE A 355 -4.02 13.89 -31.31
CA ILE A 355 -4.04 14.26 -29.89
C ILE A 355 -4.86 13.21 -29.13
N LEU A 356 -4.25 12.69 -28.04
CA LEU A 356 -4.97 11.92 -27.04
C LEU A 356 -5.57 12.88 -26.02
N ALA A 357 -6.88 13.06 -26.04
CA ALA A 357 -7.59 13.92 -25.10
C ALA A 357 -8.29 13.12 -24.01
N LYS A 358 -8.28 13.62 -22.78
CA LYS A 358 -8.92 13.02 -21.60
C LYS A 358 -10.07 13.91 -21.14
N ASN A 359 -11.15 13.28 -20.69
CA ASN A 359 -12.33 13.96 -20.13
C ASN A 359 -12.97 14.97 -21.08
N CYS A 360 -13.07 14.62 -22.34
CA CYS A 360 -13.74 15.47 -23.34
C CYS A 360 -15.23 15.62 -22.99
N THR A 361 -15.72 16.84 -23.09
CA THR A 361 -17.14 17.19 -22.90
C THR A 361 -17.76 17.61 -24.22
N GLY A 362 -19.07 17.50 -24.35
CA GLY A 362 -19.81 17.94 -25.54
C GLY A 362 -19.75 16.96 -26.72
N LEU A 363 -19.21 15.78 -26.50
CA LEU A 363 -19.26 14.70 -27.49
C LEU A 363 -20.69 14.10 -27.46
N THR A 364 -21.37 14.12 -28.61
CA THR A 364 -22.65 13.42 -28.77
C THR A 364 -22.38 11.99 -29.24
N SER A 365 -22.72 11.02 -28.43
CA SER A 365 -22.40 9.64 -28.69
C SER A 365 -23.48 8.90 -29.46
N ALA A 366 -23.05 8.15 -30.49
CA ALA A 366 -23.80 7.00 -30.98
C ALA A 366 -23.12 5.76 -30.42
N SER A 367 -23.67 5.19 -29.35
CA SER A 367 -23.05 4.08 -28.63
C SER A 367 -23.18 2.77 -29.41
N LYS A 368 -22.10 2.00 -29.54
CA LYS A 368 -22.05 0.63 -30.06
C LYS A 368 -21.38 -0.24 -29.06
N ALA A 369 -22.02 -1.15 -28.43
CA ALA A 369 -21.37 -2.23 -27.71
C ALA A 369 -20.47 -3.02 -28.66
N ALA A 370 -19.24 -3.35 -28.28
CA ALA A 370 -18.36 -4.18 -29.09
C ALA A 370 -19.06 -5.52 -29.39
N ALA A 371 -19.70 -5.58 -30.55
CA ALA A 371 -20.60 -6.66 -30.91
C ALA A 371 -19.91 -8.03 -31.13
N SER A 372 -18.64 -8.15 -30.78
CA SER A 372 -17.85 -9.35 -31.08
C SER A 372 -16.98 -9.89 -29.97
N SER A 373 -17.07 -9.36 -28.75
CA SER A 373 -16.26 -9.89 -27.65
C SER A 373 -16.85 -11.18 -27.14
N GLY A 374 -17.49 -12.04 -27.57
CA GLY A 374 -17.93 -13.34 -27.06
C GLY A 374 -17.87 -13.56 -25.55
N ILE A 375 -17.65 -12.47 -24.80
CA ILE A 375 -17.45 -12.38 -23.36
C ILE A 375 -18.65 -11.61 -22.81
N GLN A 376 -19.39 -12.28 -21.96
CA GLN A 376 -20.45 -11.65 -21.19
C GLN A 376 -19.81 -10.66 -20.19
N GLY A 377 -19.89 -9.38 -20.50
CA GLY A 377 -19.36 -8.30 -19.68
C GLY A 377 -18.44 -7.39 -20.49
N ASP A 378 -18.99 -6.56 -21.35
CA ASP A 378 -18.23 -5.52 -22.02
C ASP A 378 -17.80 -4.47 -21.00
N PHE A 379 -16.51 -4.45 -20.71
CA PHE A 379 -15.89 -3.44 -19.84
C PHE A 379 -15.71 -2.09 -20.54
N LEU A 380 -15.85 -2.08 -21.84
CA LEU A 380 -15.69 -0.90 -22.69
C LEU A 380 -17.00 -0.66 -23.45
N ASP A 381 -17.51 0.53 -23.29
CA ASP A 381 -18.51 1.06 -24.22
C ASP A 381 -17.71 1.63 -25.41
N THR A 382 -17.61 0.82 -26.49
CA THR A 382 -16.81 1.18 -27.66
C THR A 382 -17.68 1.92 -28.65
N ASP A 383 -18.16 3.08 -28.26
CA ASP A 383 -19.16 3.55 -29.11
C ASP A 383 -19.27 5.01 -29.35
N GLU A 384 -18.17 5.61 -29.62
CA GLU A 384 -18.32 6.92 -30.22
C GLU A 384 -17.43 7.03 -31.42
N VAL A 385 -17.92 6.50 -32.56
CA VAL A 385 -17.39 6.85 -33.87
C VAL A 385 -18.09 8.12 -34.29
N TYR A 386 -17.39 9.25 -34.18
CA TYR A 386 -17.85 10.51 -34.74
C TYR A 386 -17.53 10.58 -36.21
N GLY A 387 -18.55 10.79 -37.00
CA GLY A 387 -18.49 11.11 -38.41
C GLY A 387 -18.81 12.57 -38.63
#